data_ac5158226940111d16bedc61d4eb971e
#
_entry.id   ac5158226940111d16bedc61d4eb971e
#
_cell.length_a   1.000
_cell.length_b   1.000
_cell.length_c   1.000
_cell.angle_alpha   90.00
_cell.angle_beta   90.00
_cell.angle_gamma   90.00
#
_symmetry.space_group_name_H-M   'P 1'
#
loop_
_entity.id
_entity.type
_entity.pdbx_description
1 polymer ?
#
loop_
_entity_poly.entity_id
_entity_poly.type
_entity_poly.pdbx_seq_one_letter_code
_entity_poly.pdbx_strand_id
1 'polypeptide(L)'
;MCHFVYIYIVIIVFFLGANLISSMARVFASIVGGICSWQAFTYYLRTKYEDGAIKLYEKQNETQANVGSIGDKISESINTGDLVVFNRRCTLMKPCGAAACIGTKMASAQSRIIDYDHCGVIVVRKDGIPQILEANWSNGVVLRPYDQRVIRSMADTIIIRPFHFSRTEDIEVKANEFIDRLMKKDQLEKYCSFHTSFYRFRYLAERYRAEKLIPRDKSTATDVPINPSAAMAALFYQEVLRIFPSESDPGYKPAEDFLPSDLLSCRLRKGATRLPEVNVRTR
;
A
#
# COMPACT_ATOMS: atom_id res chain seq x y z
N MET A 1 -18.45 -15.25 -9.69
CA MET A 1 -18.62 -13.97 -10.41
C MET A 1 -17.76 -13.86 -11.68
N CYS A 2 -16.53 -14.38 -11.74
CA CYS A 2 -15.70 -14.32 -12.96
C CYS A 2 -16.20 -15.13 -14.16
N HIS A 3 -16.89 -16.26 -13.98
CA HIS A 3 -17.42 -17.07 -15.09
C HIS A 3 -18.53 -16.36 -15.89
N PHE A 4 -19.36 -15.56 -15.24
CA PHE A 4 -20.43 -14.81 -15.93
C PHE A 4 -19.89 -13.70 -16.82
N VAL A 5 -18.84 -13.00 -16.39
CA VAL A 5 -18.22 -11.94 -17.18
C VAL A 5 -17.54 -12.50 -18.42
N TYR A 6 -16.90 -13.67 -18.32
CA TYR A 6 -16.26 -14.33 -19.46
C TYR A 6 -17.28 -14.79 -20.51
N ILE A 7 -18.38 -15.37 -20.09
CA ILE A 7 -19.47 -15.78 -21.00
C ILE A 7 -20.12 -14.56 -21.66
N TYR A 8 -20.33 -13.46 -20.95
CA TYR A 8 -20.91 -12.24 -21.52
C TYR A 8 -20.00 -11.60 -22.58
N ILE A 9 -18.69 -11.57 -22.34
CA ILE A 9 -17.72 -11.01 -23.30
C ILE A 9 -17.64 -11.89 -24.55
N VAL A 10 -17.62 -13.21 -24.40
CA VAL A 10 -17.62 -14.14 -25.56
C VAL A 10 -18.90 -14.02 -26.35
N ILE A 11 -20.05 -13.86 -25.72
CA ILE A 11 -21.34 -13.65 -26.38
C ILE A 11 -21.36 -12.32 -27.12
N ILE A 12 -20.88 -11.22 -26.53
CA ILE A 12 -20.81 -9.91 -27.18
C ILE A 12 -19.90 -9.94 -28.41
N VAL A 13 -18.77 -10.60 -28.35
CA VAL A 13 -17.84 -10.75 -29.47
C VAL A 13 -18.43 -11.62 -30.58
N PHE A 14 -19.22 -12.63 -30.23
CA PHE A 14 -19.89 -13.52 -31.24
C PHE A 14 -21.12 -12.91 -31.87
N PHE A 15 -21.91 -12.10 -31.16
CA PHE A 15 -23.13 -11.44 -31.68
C PHE A 15 -22.88 -10.14 -32.45
N LEU A 16 -21.72 -9.52 -32.29
CA LEU A 16 -21.30 -8.36 -33.11
C LEU A 16 -20.76 -8.78 -34.49
N GLY A 17 -21.41 -9.79 -35.04
CA GLY A 17 -21.17 -10.45 -36.31
C GLY A 17 -20.56 -9.65 -37.45
N ALA A 18 -19.60 -10.21 -37.93
CA ALA A 18 -18.87 -10.32 -39.21
C ALA A 18 -18.73 -9.14 -40.20
N ASN A 19 -19.55 -8.11 -40.23
CA ASN A 19 -19.49 -7.19 -41.39
C ASN A 19 -19.45 -5.68 -41.15
N LEU A 20 -19.48 -5.17 -39.91
CA LEU A 20 -19.40 -3.71 -39.65
C LEU A 20 -18.62 -3.32 -38.36
N ILE A 21 -17.52 -3.98 -38.08
CA ILE A 21 -16.71 -3.57 -36.94
C ILE A 21 -15.77 -2.47 -37.43
N SER A 22 -16.07 -1.22 -37.06
CA SER A 22 -15.15 -0.09 -37.24
C SER A 22 -13.77 -0.37 -36.60
N SER A 23 -12.71 0.21 -37.11
CA SER A 23 -11.39 0.09 -36.56
C SER A 23 -11.34 0.36 -35.03
N MET A 24 -12.20 1.27 -34.56
CA MET A 24 -12.33 1.58 -33.12
C MET A 24 -12.88 0.41 -32.30
N ALA A 25 -13.85 -0.34 -32.82
CA ALA A 25 -14.40 -1.52 -32.13
C ALA A 25 -13.37 -2.65 -32.03
N ARG A 26 -12.50 -2.83 -33.04
CA ARG A 26 -11.38 -3.79 -32.99
C ARG A 26 -10.34 -3.40 -31.96
N VAL A 27 -9.97 -2.11 -31.91
CA VAL A 27 -9.05 -1.58 -30.90
C VAL A 27 -9.62 -1.78 -29.50
N PHE A 28 -10.90 -1.45 -29.29
CA PHE A 28 -11.59 -1.65 -28.02
C PHE A 28 -11.63 -3.13 -27.61
N ALA A 29 -11.99 -4.02 -28.52
CA ALA A 29 -12.01 -5.46 -28.26
C ALA A 29 -10.61 -6.01 -27.92
N SER A 30 -9.55 -5.51 -28.59
CA SER A 30 -8.17 -5.88 -28.28
C SER A 30 -7.73 -5.40 -26.90
N ILE A 31 -8.10 -4.18 -26.51
CA ILE A 31 -7.81 -3.63 -25.17
C ILE A 31 -8.53 -4.46 -24.10
N VAL A 32 -9.82 -4.73 -24.28
CA VAL A 32 -10.62 -5.54 -23.34
C VAL A 32 -10.06 -6.96 -23.24
N GLY A 33 -9.75 -7.57 -24.39
CA GLY A 33 -9.12 -8.90 -24.43
C GLY A 33 -7.77 -8.92 -23.71
N GLY A 34 -6.93 -7.90 -23.90
CA GLY A 34 -5.66 -7.74 -23.21
C GLY A 34 -5.81 -7.61 -21.69
N ILE A 35 -6.77 -6.79 -21.23
CA ILE A 35 -7.09 -6.63 -19.82
C ILE A 35 -7.58 -7.94 -19.19
N CYS A 36 -8.47 -8.66 -19.87
CA CYS A 36 -8.99 -9.95 -19.38
C CYS A 36 -7.89 -11.01 -19.30
N SER A 37 -7.04 -11.10 -20.31
CA SER A 37 -5.89 -12.01 -20.33
C SER A 37 -4.89 -11.69 -19.22
N TRP A 38 -4.61 -10.42 -19.01
CA TRP A 38 -3.79 -9.96 -17.88
C TRP A 38 -4.40 -10.35 -16.53
N GLN A 39 -5.69 -10.16 -16.34
CA GLN A 39 -6.38 -10.54 -15.11
C GLN A 39 -6.34 -12.05 -14.85
N ALA A 40 -6.58 -12.86 -15.88
CA ALA A 40 -6.49 -14.33 -15.78
C ALA A 40 -5.08 -14.78 -15.43
N PHE A 41 -4.07 -14.21 -16.09
CA PHE A 41 -2.67 -14.52 -15.85
C PHE A 41 -2.22 -14.08 -14.45
N THR A 42 -2.56 -12.88 -14.03
CA THR A 42 -2.20 -12.40 -12.69
C THR A 42 -2.93 -13.19 -11.59
N TYR A 43 -4.18 -13.61 -11.83
CA TYR A 43 -4.91 -14.49 -10.90
C TYR A 43 -4.20 -15.84 -10.75
N TYR A 44 -3.83 -16.47 -11.86
CA TYR A 44 -3.09 -17.74 -11.85
C TYR A 44 -1.75 -17.63 -11.09
N LEU A 45 -0.96 -16.61 -11.45
CA LEU A 45 0.32 -16.39 -10.77
C LEU A 45 0.15 -16.10 -9.29
N ARG A 46 -0.88 -15.34 -8.93
CA ARG A 46 -1.21 -15.00 -7.55
C ARG A 46 -1.56 -16.25 -6.74
N THR A 47 -2.46 -17.09 -7.24
CA THR A 47 -2.84 -18.33 -6.57
C THR A 47 -1.63 -19.23 -6.35
N LYS A 48 -0.83 -19.43 -7.40
CA LYS A 48 0.39 -20.20 -7.31
C LYS A 48 1.42 -19.64 -6.31
N TYR A 49 1.49 -18.34 -6.20
CA TYR A 49 2.38 -17.64 -5.27
C TYR A 49 1.88 -17.73 -3.82
N GLU A 50 0.59 -17.52 -3.60
CA GLU A 50 -0.05 -17.66 -2.29
C GLU A 50 0.06 -19.11 -1.77
N ASP A 51 -0.21 -20.10 -2.61
CA ASP A 51 -0.06 -21.52 -2.27
C ASP A 51 1.40 -21.86 -1.90
N GLY A 52 2.36 -21.34 -2.66
CA GLY A 52 3.77 -21.52 -2.36
C GLY A 52 4.21 -20.86 -1.05
N ALA A 53 3.69 -19.67 -0.76
CA ALA A 53 3.99 -18.95 0.48
C ALA A 53 3.36 -19.64 1.70
N ILE A 54 2.12 -20.11 1.57
CA ILE A 54 1.43 -20.87 2.62
C ILE A 54 2.18 -22.17 2.92
N LYS A 55 2.53 -22.96 1.90
CA LYS A 55 3.30 -24.18 2.07
C LYS A 55 4.65 -23.97 2.73
N LEU A 56 5.35 -22.89 2.38
CA LEU A 56 6.61 -22.53 3.03
C LEU A 56 6.40 -22.17 4.50
N TYR A 57 5.34 -21.46 4.81
CA TYR A 57 5.00 -21.10 6.19
C TYR A 57 4.60 -22.32 7.02
N GLU A 58 3.73 -23.20 6.48
CA GLU A 58 3.35 -24.45 7.11
C GLU A 58 4.57 -25.32 7.38
N LYS A 59 5.46 -25.49 6.39
CA LYS A 59 6.70 -26.24 6.54
C LYS A 59 7.65 -25.61 7.56
N GLN A 60 7.72 -24.27 7.64
CA GLN A 60 8.48 -23.59 8.67
C GLN A 60 7.88 -23.80 10.06
N ASN A 61 6.56 -23.77 10.19
CA ASN A 61 5.89 -24.01 11.45
C ASN A 61 5.97 -25.49 11.90
N GLU A 62 5.89 -26.44 10.98
CA GLU A 62 6.10 -27.87 11.28
C GLU A 62 7.54 -28.16 11.76
N THR A 63 8.52 -27.46 11.18
CA THR A 63 9.93 -27.55 11.64
C THR A 63 10.21 -26.72 12.88
N GLN A 64 9.37 -25.75 13.19
CA GLN A 64 9.52 -24.74 14.26
C GLN A 64 8.52 -24.93 15.41
N ALA A 65 8.07 -26.15 15.68
CA ALA A 65 7.53 -26.50 17.01
C ALA A 65 8.55 -26.17 18.15
N ASN A 66 9.68 -25.58 17.82
CA ASN A 66 10.66 -25.03 18.71
C ASN A 66 10.42 -23.53 18.84
N VAL A 67 9.92 -23.12 20.00
CA VAL A 67 9.91 -21.77 20.55
C VAL A 67 11.17 -21.01 20.13
N GLY A 68 11.01 -19.88 19.39
CA GLY A 68 12.13 -18.99 19.07
C GLY A 68 12.45 -18.84 17.58
N SER A 69 11.48 -19.02 16.71
CA SER A 69 11.63 -18.70 15.27
C SER A 69 12.00 -17.20 15.07
N ILE A 70 12.66 -16.90 13.96
CA ILE A 70 12.93 -15.49 13.61
C ILE A 70 11.61 -14.71 13.51
N GLY A 71 10.53 -15.35 13.03
CA GLY A 71 9.20 -14.75 12.98
C GLY A 71 8.64 -14.43 14.36
N ASP A 72 8.77 -15.33 15.32
CA ASP A 72 8.32 -15.12 16.71
C ASP A 72 9.12 -14.01 17.38
N LYS A 73 10.45 -14.02 17.23
CA LYS A 73 11.32 -12.97 17.76
C LYS A 73 11.02 -11.60 17.16
N ILE A 74 10.70 -11.55 15.87
CA ILE A 74 10.28 -10.31 15.23
C ILE A 74 8.92 -9.88 15.79
N SER A 75 7.93 -10.78 15.87
CA SER A 75 6.61 -10.43 16.38
C SER A 75 6.63 -9.97 17.84
N GLU A 76 7.50 -10.53 18.66
CA GLU A 76 7.72 -10.11 20.06
C GLU A 76 8.41 -8.74 20.18
N SER A 77 9.20 -8.35 19.17
CA SER A 77 9.98 -7.10 19.19
C SER A 77 9.25 -5.92 18.55
N ILE A 78 8.20 -6.15 17.76
CA ILE A 78 7.46 -5.09 17.08
C ILE A 78 6.49 -4.38 18.02
N ASN A 79 6.36 -3.09 17.80
CA ASN A 79 5.59 -2.23 18.67
C ASN A 79 4.63 -1.34 17.88
N THR A 80 3.59 -0.85 18.55
CA THR A 80 2.71 0.16 17.97
C THR A 80 3.52 1.36 17.49
N GLY A 81 3.33 1.71 16.22
CA GLY A 81 4.02 2.81 15.56
C GLY A 81 5.20 2.39 14.69
N ASP A 82 5.60 1.12 14.69
CA ASP A 82 6.62 0.66 13.76
C ASP A 82 6.09 0.69 12.32
N LEU A 83 6.92 1.15 11.38
CA LEU A 83 6.58 1.25 9.98
C LEU A 83 6.91 -0.06 9.26
N VAL A 84 5.96 -0.60 8.51
CA VAL A 84 6.20 -1.71 7.58
C VAL A 84 6.16 -1.16 6.17
N VAL A 85 7.17 -1.44 5.36
CA VAL A 85 7.19 -1.08 3.94
C VAL A 85 7.37 -2.30 3.06
N PHE A 86 6.74 -2.24 1.89
CA PHE A 86 6.65 -3.33 0.94
C PHE A 86 7.17 -2.89 -0.43
N ASN A 87 8.06 -3.67 -1.00
CA ASN A 87 8.40 -3.60 -2.41
C ASN A 87 7.65 -4.72 -3.14
N ARG A 88 6.47 -4.42 -3.69
CA ARG A 88 5.60 -5.42 -4.31
C ARG A 88 5.94 -5.63 -5.78
N ARG A 89 5.64 -6.83 -6.29
CA ARG A 89 5.70 -7.12 -7.73
C ARG A 89 4.47 -6.54 -8.42
N CYS A 90 4.65 -5.40 -9.08
CA CYS A 90 3.54 -4.73 -9.77
C CYS A 90 2.87 -5.63 -10.82
N THR A 91 3.65 -6.51 -11.47
CA THR A 91 3.17 -7.44 -12.50
C THR A 91 2.20 -8.52 -11.98
N LEU A 92 2.20 -8.79 -10.67
CA LEU A 92 1.29 -9.77 -10.04
C LEU A 92 -0.01 -9.12 -9.55
N MET A 93 -0.18 -7.82 -9.76
CA MET A 93 -1.34 -7.08 -9.30
C MET A 93 -2.41 -6.98 -10.38
N LYS A 94 -3.66 -6.73 -9.97
CA LYS A 94 -4.73 -6.37 -10.90
C LYS A 94 -4.35 -5.10 -11.67
N PRO A 95 -4.83 -4.88 -12.90
CA PRO A 95 -4.37 -3.78 -13.77
C PRO A 95 -4.31 -2.41 -13.08
N CYS A 96 -5.37 -2.00 -12.39
CA CYS A 96 -5.37 -0.72 -11.67
C CYS A 96 -4.34 -0.67 -10.54
N GLY A 97 -4.18 -1.79 -9.81
CA GLY A 97 -3.16 -1.92 -8.77
C GLY A 97 -1.74 -1.92 -9.33
N ALA A 98 -1.53 -2.58 -10.47
CA ALA A 98 -0.25 -2.60 -11.18
C ALA A 98 0.14 -1.19 -11.65
N ALA A 99 -0.79 -0.46 -12.27
CA ALA A 99 -0.57 0.92 -12.69
C ALA A 99 -0.17 1.82 -11.52
N ALA A 100 -0.88 1.68 -10.40
CA ALA A 100 -0.59 2.42 -9.19
C ALA A 100 0.78 2.08 -8.57
N CYS A 101 1.10 0.80 -8.52
CA CYS A 101 2.38 0.31 -8.03
C CYS A 101 3.52 0.86 -8.88
N ILE A 102 3.41 0.76 -10.22
CA ILE A 102 4.40 1.31 -11.16
C ILE A 102 4.52 2.82 -10.99
N GLY A 103 3.38 3.54 -10.95
CA GLY A 103 3.37 5.00 -10.77
C GLY A 103 4.04 5.42 -9.46
N THR A 104 3.78 4.72 -8.35
CA THR A 104 4.44 5.01 -7.07
C THR A 104 5.95 4.76 -7.15
N LYS A 105 6.38 3.64 -7.74
CA LYS A 105 7.82 3.34 -7.91
C LYS A 105 8.52 4.36 -8.78
N MET A 106 7.91 4.76 -9.89
CA MET A 106 8.46 5.81 -10.76
C MET A 106 8.60 7.14 -10.03
N ALA A 107 7.61 7.52 -9.21
CA ALA A 107 7.67 8.73 -8.40
C ALA A 107 8.74 8.64 -7.29
N SER A 108 9.00 7.44 -6.77
CA SER A 108 10.02 7.19 -5.73
C SER A 108 11.43 7.04 -6.28
N ALA A 109 11.60 6.64 -7.55
CA ALA A 109 12.90 6.39 -8.18
C ALA A 109 13.85 7.60 -8.15
N GLN A 110 13.30 8.82 -8.01
CA GLN A 110 14.06 10.05 -7.85
C GLN A 110 14.77 10.16 -6.48
N SER A 111 14.33 9.40 -5.47
CA SER A 111 14.84 9.50 -4.10
C SER A 111 16.08 8.64 -3.82
N ARG A 112 16.58 7.87 -4.78
CA ARG A 112 17.69 6.91 -4.62
C ARG A 112 17.48 5.83 -3.53
N ILE A 113 16.29 5.71 -3.02
CA ILE A 113 15.90 4.70 -2.03
C ILE A 113 15.18 3.59 -2.78
N ILE A 114 15.31 2.35 -2.30
CA ILE A 114 14.62 1.17 -2.85
C ILE A 114 13.15 1.49 -3.13
N ASP A 115 12.65 1.03 -4.27
CA ASP A 115 11.32 1.33 -4.82
C ASP A 115 10.18 0.71 -4.01
N TYR A 116 9.96 1.20 -2.79
CA TYR A 116 8.80 0.81 -1.99
C TYR A 116 7.54 1.46 -2.55
N ASP A 117 6.51 0.65 -2.75
CA ASP A 117 5.25 1.08 -3.35
C ASP A 117 4.07 1.04 -2.37
N HIS A 118 4.26 0.46 -1.20
CA HIS A 118 3.22 0.33 -0.18
C HIS A 118 3.82 0.32 1.22
N CYS A 119 3.01 0.73 2.19
CA CYS A 119 3.40 0.70 3.59
C CYS A 119 2.19 0.52 4.51
N GLY A 120 2.46 0.28 5.77
CA GLY A 120 1.49 0.23 6.85
C GLY A 120 2.14 0.55 8.18
N VAL A 121 1.32 0.79 9.19
CA VAL A 121 1.76 1.05 10.56
C VAL A 121 1.36 -0.14 11.42
N ILE A 122 2.27 -0.62 12.24
CA ILE A 122 1.97 -1.66 13.22
C ILE A 122 1.16 -1.07 14.37
N VAL A 123 0.12 -1.77 14.74
CA VAL A 123 -0.70 -1.50 15.92
C VAL A 123 -0.79 -2.80 16.72
N VAL A 124 -0.27 -2.79 17.92
CA VAL A 124 -0.40 -3.89 18.88
C VAL A 124 -1.59 -3.57 19.78
N ARG A 125 -2.59 -4.46 19.75
CA ARG A 125 -3.80 -4.32 20.58
C ARG A 125 -3.60 -4.94 21.96
N LYS A 126 -4.63 -4.80 22.81
CA LYS A 126 -4.62 -5.34 24.19
C LYS A 126 -4.42 -6.85 24.27
N ASP A 127 -4.78 -7.59 23.22
CA ASP A 127 -4.54 -9.03 23.09
C ASP A 127 -3.08 -9.40 22.78
N GLY A 128 -2.23 -8.38 22.60
CA GLY A 128 -0.82 -8.56 22.24
C GLY A 128 -0.59 -8.95 20.78
N ILE A 129 -1.65 -9.11 19.97
CA ILE A 129 -1.52 -9.52 18.57
C ILE A 129 -1.19 -8.31 17.70
N PRO A 130 -0.02 -8.28 17.05
CA PRO A 130 0.34 -7.19 16.16
C PRO A 130 -0.50 -7.23 14.89
N GLN A 131 -1.00 -6.07 14.50
CA GLN A 131 -1.78 -5.86 13.30
C GLN A 131 -1.13 -4.78 12.45
N ILE A 132 -1.35 -4.82 11.14
CA ILE A 132 -0.92 -3.77 10.21
C ILE A 132 -2.14 -2.94 9.82
N LEU A 133 -2.09 -1.66 10.17
CA LEU A 133 -3.00 -0.65 9.66
C LEU A 133 -2.49 -0.21 8.30
N GLU A 134 -3.27 -0.40 7.26
CA GLU A 134 -2.93 -0.02 5.89
C GLU A 134 -4.12 0.55 5.15
N ALA A 135 -3.87 1.42 4.18
CA ALA A 135 -4.89 1.91 3.26
C ALA A 135 -4.60 1.41 1.86
N ASN A 136 -5.62 0.91 1.17
CA ASN A 136 -5.51 0.47 -0.22
C ASN A 136 -6.75 0.86 -1.03
N TRP A 137 -6.60 0.89 -2.34
CA TRP A 137 -7.63 1.39 -3.25
C TRP A 137 -8.86 0.50 -3.40
N SER A 138 -8.74 -0.77 -3.05
CA SER A 138 -9.87 -1.72 -3.19
C SER A 138 -10.70 -1.85 -1.93
N ASN A 139 -10.08 -1.69 -0.77
CA ASN A 139 -10.71 -2.00 0.50
C ASN A 139 -10.69 -0.81 1.49
N GLY A 140 -10.08 0.32 1.08
CA GLY A 140 -9.90 1.47 1.96
C GLY A 140 -8.89 1.24 3.06
N VAL A 141 -9.20 1.75 4.23
CA VAL A 141 -8.40 1.54 5.44
C VAL A 141 -8.79 0.19 6.03
N VAL A 142 -7.79 -0.64 6.28
CA VAL A 142 -7.98 -1.99 6.82
C VAL A 142 -6.93 -2.27 7.89
N LEU A 143 -7.33 -3.07 8.85
CA LEU A 143 -6.47 -3.61 9.89
C LEU A 143 -6.36 -5.13 9.70
N ARG A 144 -5.16 -5.65 9.57
CA ARG A 144 -4.91 -7.06 9.28
C ARG A 144 -3.87 -7.65 10.22
N PRO A 145 -4.02 -8.91 10.66
CA PRO A 145 -2.97 -9.59 11.42
C PRO A 145 -1.63 -9.53 10.67
N TYR A 146 -0.58 -9.17 11.39
CA TYR A 146 0.76 -8.95 10.84
C TYR A 146 1.30 -10.16 10.08
N ASP A 147 1.27 -11.33 10.70
CA ASP A 147 1.74 -12.60 10.15
C ASP A 147 1.03 -12.96 8.84
N GLN A 148 -0.30 -12.95 8.84
CA GLN A 148 -1.10 -13.23 7.64
C GLN A 148 -0.81 -12.23 6.52
N ARG A 149 -0.64 -10.96 6.86
CA ARG A 149 -0.37 -9.91 5.87
C ARG A 149 1.01 -10.07 5.24
N VAL A 150 2.01 -10.41 6.05
CA VAL A 150 3.38 -10.65 5.58
C VAL A 150 3.45 -11.90 4.71
N ILE A 151 2.86 -13.01 5.16
CA ILE A 151 2.89 -14.29 4.43
C ILE A 151 2.21 -14.17 3.07
N ARG A 152 1.03 -13.58 3.02
CA ARG A 152 0.24 -13.42 1.78
C ARG A 152 0.69 -12.24 0.91
N SER A 153 1.74 -11.53 1.31
CA SER A 153 2.26 -10.42 0.53
C SER A 153 2.95 -10.89 -0.75
N MET A 154 2.69 -10.20 -1.86
CA MET A 154 3.41 -10.36 -3.13
C MET A 154 4.65 -9.47 -3.22
N ALA A 155 5.17 -9.02 -2.10
CA ALA A 155 6.37 -8.23 -2.04
C ALA A 155 7.61 -9.11 -2.14
N ASP A 156 8.59 -8.64 -2.89
CA ASP A 156 9.93 -9.24 -2.92
C ASP A 156 10.70 -8.89 -1.66
N THR A 157 10.49 -7.67 -1.18
CA THR A 157 11.15 -7.17 0.02
C THR A 157 10.09 -6.59 0.97
N ILE A 158 10.18 -6.98 2.24
CA ILE A 158 9.40 -6.43 3.33
C ILE A 158 10.37 -6.06 4.43
N ILE A 159 10.35 -4.80 4.84
CA ILE A 159 11.15 -4.34 5.98
C ILE A 159 10.27 -3.71 7.03
N ILE A 160 10.69 -3.84 8.28
CA ILE A 160 10.17 -3.08 9.40
C ILE A 160 11.20 -1.99 9.74
N ARG A 161 10.71 -0.78 9.90
CA ARG A 161 11.48 0.35 10.42
C ARG A 161 10.94 0.71 11.80
N PRO A 162 11.60 0.26 12.88
CA PRO A 162 11.18 0.63 14.21
C PRO A 162 11.52 2.09 14.51
N PHE A 163 10.68 2.71 15.35
CA PHE A 163 10.93 4.05 15.88
C PHE A 163 11.12 4.00 17.39
N HIS A 164 12.15 4.70 17.84
CA HIS A 164 12.34 4.99 19.26
C HIS A 164 11.84 6.40 19.58
N PHE A 165 10.90 6.50 20.48
CA PHE A 165 10.29 7.75 20.96
C PHE A 165 9.70 7.54 22.36
N SER A 166 9.44 8.63 23.08
CA SER A 166 8.76 8.55 24.37
C SER A 166 7.31 8.11 24.18
N ARG A 167 7.00 6.90 24.66
CA ARG A 167 5.65 6.32 24.58
C ARG A 167 4.86 6.76 25.81
N THR A 168 3.69 7.35 25.56
CA THR A 168 2.72 7.72 26.60
C THR A 168 1.68 6.61 26.74
N GLU A 169 1.11 6.44 27.93
CA GLU A 169 0.09 5.41 28.20
C GLU A 169 -1.17 5.56 27.34
N ASP A 170 -1.41 6.75 26.79
CA ASP A 170 -2.57 7.08 25.97
C ASP A 170 -2.41 6.75 24.47
N ILE A 171 -1.23 6.25 24.04
CA ILE A 171 -0.96 5.96 22.62
C ILE A 171 -1.95 4.92 22.07
N GLU A 172 -2.26 3.87 22.83
CA GLU A 172 -3.22 2.86 22.40
C GLU A 172 -4.63 3.43 22.23
N VAL A 173 -5.05 4.30 23.15
CA VAL A 173 -6.35 4.97 23.07
C VAL A 173 -6.41 5.83 21.82
N LYS A 174 -5.41 6.69 21.62
CA LYS A 174 -5.31 7.56 20.44
C LYS A 174 -5.23 6.78 19.12
N ALA A 175 -4.52 5.66 19.11
CA ALA A 175 -4.44 4.81 17.93
C ALA A 175 -5.81 4.20 17.59
N ASN A 176 -6.56 3.73 18.59
CA ASN A 176 -7.90 3.20 18.38
C ASN A 176 -8.87 4.29 17.90
N GLU A 177 -8.86 5.48 18.52
CA GLU A 177 -9.68 6.61 18.08
C GLU A 177 -9.36 7.02 16.64
N PHE A 178 -8.08 7.02 16.27
CA PHE A 178 -7.64 7.29 14.90
C PHE A 178 -8.17 6.25 13.91
N ILE A 179 -8.06 4.96 14.25
CA ILE A 179 -8.57 3.85 13.42
C ILE A 179 -10.09 3.98 13.25
N ASP A 180 -10.83 4.18 14.35
CA ASP A 180 -12.28 4.30 14.32
C ASP A 180 -12.75 5.51 13.49
N ARG A 181 -11.99 6.62 13.54
CA ARG A 181 -12.25 7.79 12.70
C ARG A 181 -12.02 7.49 11.22
N LEU A 182 -10.92 6.81 10.86
CA LEU A 182 -10.61 6.48 9.48
C LEU A 182 -11.54 5.42 8.88
N MET A 183 -12.13 4.56 9.70
CA MET A 183 -13.08 3.54 9.25
C MET A 183 -14.49 4.07 9.01
N LYS A 184 -14.77 5.34 9.28
CA LYS A 184 -16.05 5.97 8.92
C LYS A 184 -16.17 6.08 7.40
N LYS A 185 -17.40 5.95 6.90
CA LYS A 185 -17.70 5.85 5.46
C LYS A 185 -17.15 7.00 4.63
N ASP A 186 -17.28 8.22 5.11
CA ASP A 186 -16.80 9.45 4.45
C ASP A 186 -15.26 9.46 4.29
N GLN A 187 -14.56 8.99 5.31
CA GLN A 187 -13.11 8.87 5.27
C GLN A 187 -12.64 7.72 4.37
N LEU A 188 -13.38 6.60 4.34
CA LEU A 188 -13.10 5.49 3.43
C LEU A 188 -13.23 5.91 1.97
N GLU A 189 -14.22 6.72 1.62
CA GLU A 189 -14.40 7.23 0.26
C GLU A 189 -13.22 8.10 -0.19
N LYS A 190 -12.62 8.89 0.71
CA LYS A 190 -11.41 9.67 0.42
C LYS A 190 -10.26 8.79 -0.09
N TYR A 191 -10.13 7.57 0.41
CA TYR A 191 -9.05 6.64 0.06
C TYR A 191 -9.40 5.63 -1.04
N CYS A 192 -10.68 5.47 -1.41
CA CYS A 192 -11.16 4.35 -2.22
C CYS A 192 -11.95 4.72 -3.46
N SER A 193 -12.30 5.98 -3.71
CA SER A 193 -13.13 6.30 -4.86
C SER A 193 -12.37 6.11 -6.18
N PHE A 194 -13.07 5.66 -7.22
CA PHE A 194 -12.52 5.58 -8.58
C PHE A 194 -12.06 6.95 -9.08
N HIS A 195 -12.82 8.00 -8.75
CA HIS A 195 -12.48 9.39 -9.05
C HIS A 195 -11.14 9.77 -8.45
N THR A 196 -10.94 9.44 -7.18
CA THR A 196 -9.69 9.65 -6.44
C THR A 196 -8.51 8.97 -7.14
N SER A 197 -8.69 7.74 -7.64
CA SER A 197 -7.65 6.99 -8.34
C SER A 197 -7.25 7.63 -9.68
N PHE A 198 -8.20 8.19 -10.42
CA PHE A 198 -7.94 8.85 -11.70
C PHE A 198 -7.17 10.16 -11.52
N TYR A 199 -7.57 11.00 -10.56
CA TYR A 199 -6.84 12.23 -10.24
C TYR A 199 -5.43 11.96 -9.74
N ARG A 200 -5.22 10.91 -8.97
CA ARG A 200 -3.89 10.48 -8.52
C ARG A 200 -2.99 10.08 -9.68
N PHE A 201 -3.51 9.30 -10.61
CA PHE A 201 -2.76 8.89 -11.80
C PHE A 201 -2.35 10.11 -12.62
N ARG A 202 -3.26 11.06 -12.81
CA ARG A 202 -2.98 12.34 -13.48
C ARG A 202 -1.91 13.13 -12.71
N TYR A 203 -2.04 13.26 -11.39
CA TYR A 203 -1.06 13.98 -10.57
C TYR A 203 0.32 13.32 -10.62
N LEU A 204 0.42 12.00 -10.53
CA LEU A 204 1.68 11.27 -10.68
C LEU A 204 2.30 11.48 -12.07
N ALA A 205 1.48 11.47 -13.11
CA ALA A 205 1.92 11.75 -14.48
C ALA A 205 2.37 13.22 -14.66
N GLU A 206 1.68 14.16 -14.05
CA GLU A 206 2.06 15.58 -14.05
C GLU A 206 3.32 15.83 -13.23
N ARG A 207 3.48 15.18 -12.07
CA ARG A 207 4.72 15.24 -11.27
C ARG A 207 5.90 14.65 -12.03
N TYR A 208 5.72 13.54 -12.72
CA TYR A 208 6.75 12.94 -13.58
C TYR A 208 7.14 13.87 -14.75
N ARG A 209 6.17 14.63 -15.30
CA ARG A 209 6.44 15.66 -16.32
C ARG A 209 7.02 16.94 -15.74
N ALA A 210 6.65 17.31 -14.53
CA ALA A 210 6.97 18.58 -13.87
C ALA A 210 8.24 18.52 -13.00
N GLU A 211 9.19 17.63 -13.28
CA GLU A 211 10.57 17.75 -12.78
C GLU A 211 11.21 19.12 -13.11
N LYS A 212 10.52 19.89 -13.92
CA LYS A 212 10.80 21.29 -14.21
C LYS A 212 9.75 22.20 -13.56
N LEU A 213 9.94 22.47 -12.22
CA LEU A 213 9.72 23.81 -11.69
C LEU A 213 8.29 24.39 -11.72
N ILE A 214 7.29 23.74 -11.16
CA ILE A 214 6.12 24.52 -10.74
C ILE A 214 5.95 24.30 -9.24
N PRO A 215 6.12 25.35 -8.41
CA PRO A 215 5.67 25.31 -7.02
C PRO A 215 4.19 24.91 -7.04
N ARG A 216 3.80 23.94 -6.22
CA ARG A 216 2.41 23.57 -6.07
C ARG A 216 1.59 24.80 -5.75
N ASP A 217 0.76 25.23 -6.68
CA ASP A 217 -0.21 26.26 -6.42
C ASP A 217 -1.18 25.73 -5.36
N LYS A 218 -1.21 26.36 -4.17
CA LYS A 218 -2.06 25.95 -3.05
C LYS A 218 -3.55 25.89 -3.44
N SER A 219 -3.95 26.59 -4.51
CA SER A 219 -5.33 26.63 -4.99
C SER A 219 -5.81 25.34 -5.68
N THR A 220 -4.88 24.49 -6.14
CA THR A 220 -5.20 23.21 -6.82
C THR A 220 -4.86 21.97 -5.98
N ALA A 221 -4.52 22.17 -4.71
CA ALA A 221 -4.28 21.07 -3.77
C ALA A 221 -5.58 20.28 -3.58
N THR A 222 -5.77 19.26 -4.39
CA THR A 222 -6.79 18.26 -4.09
C THR A 222 -6.38 17.52 -2.82
N ASP A 223 -7.26 17.44 -1.82
CA ASP A 223 -7.07 16.69 -0.57
C ASP A 223 -6.90 15.17 -0.79
N VAL A 224 -6.53 14.81 -1.98
CA VAL A 224 -6.42 13.43 -2.46
C VAL A 224 -5.00 12.95 -2.29
N PRO A 225 -4.76 11.93 -1.45
CA PRO A 225 -3.41 11.43 -1.21
C PRO A 225 -2.79 10.82 -2.48
N ILE A 226 -1.51 11.10 -2.71
CA ILE A 226 -0.72 10.51 -3.81
C ILE A 226 -0.63 8.99 -3.62
N ASN A 227 -0.34 8.57 -2.40
CA ASN A 227 -0.31 7.17 -2.00
C ASN A 227 -1.12 7.00 -0.72
N PRO A 228 -2.27 6.30 -0.75
CA PRO A 228 -3.15 6.18 0.42
C PRO A 228 -2.46 5.61 1.65
N SER A 229 -1.63 4.58 1.45
CA SER A 229 -0.97 3.93 2.57
C SER A 229 0.08 4.83 3.21
N ALA A 230 0.81 5.59 2.40
CA ALA A 230 1.79 6.54 2.91
C ALA A 230 1.13 7.75 3.58
N ALA A 231 0.04 8.27 3.01
CA ALA A 231 -0.72 9.36 3.62
C ALA A 231 -1.31 8.95 4.97
N MET A 232 -1.92 7.79 5.05
CA MET A 232 -2.46 7.25 6.29
C MET A 232 -1.37 7.07 7.36
N ALA A 233 -0.21 6.51 6.98
CA ALA A 233 0.91 6.35 7.89
C ALA A 233 1.47 7.72 8.34
N ALA A 234 1.60 8.69 7.42
CA ALA A 234 2.05 10.04 7.75
C ALA A 234 1.11 10.73 8.76
N LEU A 235 -0.22 10.63 8.53
CA LEU A 235 -1.22 11.13 9.49
C LEU A 235 -1.08 10.48 10.87
N PHE A 236 -0.89 9.16 10.91
CA PHE A 236 -0.67 8.46 12.16
C PHE A 236 0.56 9.00 12.91
N TYR A 237 1.66 9.24 12.20
CA TYR A 237 2.88 9.78 12.78
C TYR A 237 2.79 11.26 13.16
N GLN A 238 1.96 12.03 12.48
CA GLN A 238 1.72 13.45 12.79
C GLN A 238 0.74 13.63 13.96
N GLU A 239 -0.37 12.91 13.97
CA GLU A 239 -1.48 13.13 14.91
C GLU A 239 -1.38 12.25 16.16
N VAL A 240 -1.09 10.95 16.00
CA VAL A 240 -1.10 9.98 17.10
C VAL A 240 0.23 9.99 17.83
N LEU A 241 1.33 9.69 17.11
CA LEU A 241 2.65 9.58 17.73
C LEU A 241 3.38 10.92 17.87
N ARG A 242 3.00 11.90 17.06
CA ARG A 242 3.59 13.24 17.02
C ARG A 242 5.12 13.23 16.82
N ILE A 243 5.61 12.23 16.08
CA ILE A 243 7.05 12.08 15.76
C ILE A 243 7.42 12.72 14.42
N PHE A 244 6.45 13.01 13.55
CA PHE A 244 6.66 13.78 12.33
C PHE A 244 6.33 15.26 12.57
N PRO A 245 6.94 16.18 11.79
CA PRO A 245 6.63 17.59 11.86
C PRO A 245 5.14 17.87 11.67
N SER A 246 4.58 18.75 12.48
CA SER A 246 3.23 19.31 12.32
C SER A 246 3.28 20.58 11.46
N GLU A 247 2.12 21.11 11.08
CA GLU A 247 2.01 22.26 10.16
C GLU A 247 2.83 23.50 10.59
N SER A 248 3.00 23.66 11.89
CA SER A 248 3.81 24.76 12.46
C SER A 248 5.32 24.47 12.52
N ASP A 249 5.74 23.24 12.25
CA ASP A 249 7.14 22.85 12.39
C ASP A 249 7.93 23.03 11.08
N PRO A 250 9.21 23.38 11.16
CA PRO A 250 10.09 23.40 10.00
C PRO A 250 10.22 22.01 9.36
N GLY A 251 10.01 21.93 8.06
CA GLY A 251 10.08 20.68 7.31
C GLY A 251 8.77 19.89 7.34
N TYR A 252 7.68 20.55 7.73
CA TYR A 252 6.33 19.98 7.55
C TYR A 252 6.07 19.61 6.09
N LYS A 253 5.46 18.45 5.92
CA LYS A 253 4.96 17.95 4.64
C LYS A 253 3.54 17.48 4.86
N PRO A 254 2.55 17.94 4.05
CA PRO A 254 1.19 17.42 4.13
C PRO A 254 1.15 15.90 3.97
N ALA A 255 0.32 15.24 4.74
CA ALA A 255 0.26 13.78 4.73
C ALA A 255 -0.09 13.21 3.35
N GLU A 256 -0.92 13.93 2.59
CA GLU A 256 -1.33 13.58 1.23
C GLU A 256 -0.18 13.50 0.23
N ASP A 257 0.92 14.19 0.51
CA ASP A 257 2.09 14.27 -0.36
C ASP A 257 3.13 13.18 -0.11
N PHE A 258 2.95 12.34 0.93
CA PHE A 258 3.92 11.31 1.26
C PHE A 258 3.89 10.15 0.28
N LEU A 259 5.08 9.67 -0.07
CA LEU A 259 5.34 8.37 -0.67
C LEU A 259 5.90 7.42 0.41
N PRO A 260 5.85 6.09 0.22
CA PRO A 260 6.44 5.15 1.17
C PRO A 260 7.92 5.40 1.46
N SER A 261 8.69 5.82 0.47
CA SER A 261 10.10 6.21 0.60
C SER A 261 10.32 7.46 1.47
N ASP A 262 9.38 8.41 1.43
CA ASP A 262 9.48 9.63 2.22
C ASP A 262 9.38 9.32 3.73
N LEU A 263 8.56 8.33 4.12
CA LEU A 263 8.41 7.90 5.51
C LEU A 263 9.72 7.38 6.11
N LEU A 264 10.58 6.81 5.26
CA LEU A 264 11.88 6.29 5.68
C LEU A 264 12.94 7.40 5.86
N SER A 265 12.79 8.53 5.16
CA SER A 265 13.81 9.57 5.07
C SER A 265 13.39 10.92 5.64
N CYS A 266 12.09 11.19 5.87
CA CYS A 266 11.63 12.47 6.37
C CYS A 266 12.22 12.83 7.73
N ARG A 267 12.29 14.13 8.01
CA ARG A 267 12.77 14.62 9.31
C ARG A 267 11.85 14.13 10.43
N LEU A 268 12.46 13.73 11.54
CA LEU A 268 11.74 13.45 12.78
C LEU A 268 11.79 14.64 13.71
N ARG A 269 10.79 14.77 14.58
CA ARG A 269 10.77 15.73 15.68
C ARG A 269 11.85 15.36 16.71
N LYS A 270 12.28 16.36 17.49
CA LYS A 270 13.25 16.16 18.57
C LYS A 270 12.73 15.10 19.56
N GLY A 271 13.60 14.15 19.90
CA GLY A 271 13.26 13.05 20.82
C GLY A 271 12.80 11.77 20.14
N ALA A 272 12.58 11.79 18.81
CA ALA A 272 12.33 10.58 18.05
C ALA A 272 13.52 10.19 17.17
N THR A 273 13.82 8.91 17.07
CA THR A 273 14.89 8.37 16.22
C THR A 273 14.41 7.11 15.49
N ARG A 274 14.99 6.87 14.31
CA ARG A 274 14.81 5.60 13.59
C ARG A 274 15.82 4.60 14.08
N LEU A 275 15.35 3.39 14.37
CA LEU A 275 16.23 2.26 14.64
C LEU A 275 16.63 1.56 13.33
N PRO A 276 17.62 0.66 13.35
CA PRO A 276 18.00 -0.13 12.18
C PRO A 276 16.81 -0.88 11.57
N GLU A 277 16.83 -1.05 10.26
CA GLU A 277 15.82 -1.82 9.54
C GLU A 277 15.91 -3.31 9.88
N VAL A 278 14.75 -3.93 10.03
CA VAL A 278 14.61 -5.37 10.19
C VAL A 278 14.07 -5.95 8.88
N ASN A 279 14.87 -6.74 8.19
CA ASN A 279 14.44 -7.45 6.99
C ASN A 279 13.57 -8.64 7.40
N VAL A 280 12.29 -8.60 7.03
CA VAL A 280 11.34 -9.69 7.25
C VAL A 280 11.35 -10.65 6.06
N ARG A 281 11.52 -10.12 4.86
CA ARG A 281 11.61 -10.90 3.62
C ARG A 281 12.50 -10.18 2.61
N THR A 282 13.42 -10.93 2.03
CA THR A 282 14.17 -10.56 0.83
C THR A 282 14.16 -11.76 -0.12
N ARG A 283 13.74 -11.56 -1.37
CA ARG A 283 13.71 -12.60 -2.41
C ARG A 283 14.56 -12.20 -3.59
#